data_bc51acbaecc4f6f4fb654530c24c341e
#
_entry.id   bc51acbaecc4f6f4fb654530c24c341e
#
_cell.length_a   1.000
_cell.length_b   1.000
_cell.length_c   1.000
_cell.angle_alpha   90.00
_cell.angle_beta   90.00
_cell.angle_gamma   90.00
#
_symmetry.space_group_name_H-M   'P 1'
#
loop_
_entity.id
_entity.type
_entity.pdbx_description
1 polymer ?
#
loop_
_entity_poly.entity_id
_entity_poly.type
_entity_poly.pdbx_seq_one_letter_code
_entity_poly.pdbx_strand_id
1 'polypeptide(L)'
;MDIREGNCLQLIPHLEDASVQTVYVDPPFNSGRTYTLEAGSGVGFDDTWTDESYHTFVENLVDACLPKLKKDGSFFFHISSDQMYIPEQVLRSKFKFVRPIFWKRCRSKNNVKKTLGAAIDVIFWCYHSEKRKFNMVYQALDEYYAEHSFTNKDERGNFSLGHIVPDRTRTGHIYPFTIEGRTFNPERGWRMPQAELQALADDDRLYIPKGVKANLYKKIYMHESLGKPAMDLWDDIPSIAQGSEVRKYPTAKPVKLLERILAMTTDKNDLILDPCAGSGTTGAAAVERRCILMDMNPEAIEIMRSRFGLA
;
A
#
# COMPACT_ATOMS: atom_id res chain seq x y z
N MET A 1 19.42 8.99 -2.26
CA MET A 1 18.95 8.51 -3.57
C MET A 1 20.16 8.01 -4.33
N ASP A 2 20.10 6.78 -4.86
CA ASP A 2 21.15 6.15 -5.67
C ASP A 2 20.48 5.69 -6.98
N ILE A 3 20.93 6.23 -8.12
CA ILE A 3 20.37 5.94 -9.45
C ILE A 3 21.43 5.22 -10.25
N ARG A 4 21.09 4.02 -10.74
CA ARG A 4 22.00 3.14 -11.49
C ARG A 4 21.44 2.82 -12.85
N GLU A 5 22.22 3.13 -13.88
CA GLU A 5 21.93 2.75 -15.26
C GLU A 5 22.44 1.33 -15.53
N GLY A 6 21.59 0.48 -16.12
CA GLY A 6 21.98 -0.85 -16.58
C GLY A 6 20.95 -1.93 -16.30
N ASN A 7 21.29 -3.15 -16.70
CA ASN A 7 20.46 -4.32 -16.47
C ASN A 7 20.40 -4.67 -14.98
N CYS A 8 19.21 -4.62 -14.39
CA CYS A 8 19.01 -4.90 -12.97
C CYS A 8 19.53 -6.30 -12.54
N LEU A 9 19.42 -7.31 -13.40
CA LEU A 9 19.94 -8.65 -13.12
C LEU A 9 21.47 -8.67 -12.95
N GLN A 10 22.18 -7.71 -13.54
CA GLN A 10 23.62 -7.53 -13.37
C GLN A 10 23.96 -6.64 -12.16
N LEU A 11 23.12 -5.68 -11.86
CA LEU A 11 23.35 -4.68 -10.79
C LEU A 11 22.97 -5.17 -9.39
N ILE A 12 21.85 -5.91 -9.27
CA ILE A 12 21.32 -6.38 -7.97
C ILE A 12 22.34 -7.28 -7.24
N PRO A 13 23.07 -8.21 -7.88
CA PRO A 13 24.05 -9.06 -7.17
C PRO A 13 25.11 -8.28 -6.40
N HIS A 14 25.45 -7.07 -6.81
CA HIS A 14 26.44 -6.22 -6.14
C HIS A 14 25.89 -5.46 -4.91
N LEU A 15 24.62 -5.59 -4.58
CA LEU A 15 24.05 -5.06 -3.35
C LEU A 15 24.39 -5.96 -2.17
N GLU A 16 24.46 -5.35 -0.99
CA GLU A 16 24.64 -6.07 0.28
C GLU A 16 23.43 -6.97 0.57
N ASP A 17 23.68 -8.21 0.97
CA ASP A 17 22.63 -9.16 1.33
C ASP A 17 21.89 -8.71 2.60
N ALA A 18 20.61 -9.02 2.69
CA ALA A 18 19.70 -8.67 3.80
C ALA A 18 19.73 -7.19 4.19
N SER A 19 19.97 -6.28 3.24
CA SER A 19 20.04 -4.82 3.45
C SER A 19 18.74 -4.10 3.11
N VAL A 20 17.93 -4.64 2.17
CA VAL A 20 16.74 -4.01 1.61
C VAL A 20 15.50 -4.33 2.46
N GLN A 21 14.79 -3.30 2.90
CA GLN A 21 13.55 -3.45 3.66
C GLN A 21 12.35 -3.69 2.74
N THR A 22 12.30 -2.99 1.61
CA THR A 22 11.21 -3.15 0.63
C THR A 22 11.77 -3.13 -0.77
N VAL A 23 11.42 -4.15 -1.53
CA VAL A 23 11.59 -4.20 -2.99
C VAL A 23 10.23 -3.92 -3.63
N TYR A 24 10.18 -2.96 -4.55
CA TYR A 24 9.03 -2.74 -5.42
C TYR A 24 9.46 -2.92 -6.86
N VAL A 25 8.74 -3.76 -7.58
CA VAL A 25 9.03 -4.11 -8.98
C VAL A 25 7.81 -3.79 -9.83
N ASP A 26 8.01 -2.92 -10.82
CA ASP A 26 7.04 -2.59 -11.87
C ASP A 26 7.70 -2.94 -13.24
N PRO A 27 7.82 -4.23 -13.58
CA PRO A 27 8.58 -4.69 -14.75
C PRO A 27 7.76 -4.51 -16.02
N PRO A 28 8.31 -4.84 -17.22
CA PRO A 28 7.50 -5.07 -18.41
C PRO A 28 6.37 -6.06 -18.14
N PHE A 29 5.16 -5.80 -18.68
CA PHE A 29 3.94 -6.55 -18.35
C PHE A 29 3.61 -7.69 -19.30
N ASN A 30 4.46 -7.94 -20.31
CA ASN A 30 4.14 -8.83 -21.43
C ASN A 30 2.85 -8.39 -22.14
N SER A 31 2.72 -7.09 -22.39
CA SER A 31 1.50 -6.50 -22.95
C SER A 31 1.36 -6.73 -24.45
N GLY A 32 2.35 -7.31 -25.12
CA GLY A 32 2.41 -7.48 -26.57
C GLY A 32 2.54 -6.16 -27.32
N ARG A 33 3.11 -5.12 -26.70
CA ARG A 33 3.24 -3.76 -27.27
C ARG A 33 4.66 -3.25 -27.19
N THR A 34 5.04 -2.45 -28.16
CA THR A 34 6.24 -1.61 -28.08
C THR A 34 5.83 -0.21 -27.62
N TYR A 35 6.47 0.28 -26.58
CA TYR A 35 6.22 1.62 -26.02
C TYR A 35 7.26 2.60 -26.57
N THR A 36 6.80 3.75 -27.08
CA THR A 36 7.65 4.86 -27.50
C THR A 36 7.51 6.02 -26.52
N LEU A 37 8.60 6.71 -26.24
CA LEU A 37 8.56 7.93 -25.44
C LEU A 37 8.14 9.12 -26.30
N GLU A 38 7.27 9.99 -25.79
CA GLU A 38 6.73 11.15 -26.54
C GLU A 38 7.80 12.22 -26.86
N ALA A 39 8.98 12.14 -26.26
CA ALA A 39 10.04 13.15 -26.34
C ALA A 39 10.96 13.06 -27.57
N GLY A 40 10.58 12.30 -28.61
CA GLY A 40 11.22 12.46 -29.93
C GLY A 40 12.48 11.62 -30.21
N SER A 41 13.02 10.85 -29.27
CA SER A 41 14.19 9.98 -29.51
C SER A 41 13.83 8.64 -30.13
N GLY A 42 12.55 8.24 -30.10
CA GLY A 42 12.08 6.97 -30.65
C GLY A 42 12.49 5.73 -29.86
N VAL A 43 13.24 5.88 -28.77
CA VAL A 43 13.69 4.76 -27.94
C VAL A 43 12.64 4.47 -26.88
N GLY A 44 11.80 3.49 -27.16
CA GLY A 44 10.90 2.90 -26.20
C GLY A 44 11.46 1.58 -25.68
N PHE A 45 10.62 0.82 -25.00
CA PHE A 45 10.94 -0.57 -24.69
C PHE A 45 9.93 -1.50 -25.37
N ASP A 46 10.42 -2.65 -25.81
CA ASP A 46 9.59 -3.72 -26.34
C ASP A 46 9.08 -4.60 -25.20
N ASP A 47 7.76 -4.78 -25.13
CA ASP A 47 7.07 -5.56 -24.10
C ASP A 47 6.38 -6.77 -24.71
N THR A 48 7.08 -7.42 -25.67
CA THR A 48 6.64 -8.63 -26.36
C THR A 48 7.49 -9.82 -25.93
N TRP A 49 6.88 -10.73 -25.21
CA TRP A 49 7.53 -11.92 -24.64
C TRP A 49 6.75 -13.18 -25.00
N THR A 50 7.43 -14.32 -25.09
CA THR A 50 6.75 -15.62 -24.96
C THR A 50 6.52 -15.91 -23.47
N ASP A 51 5.54 -16.74 -23.13
CA ASP A 51 5.27 -17.11 -21.75
C ASP A 51 6.51 -17.71 -21.06
N GLU A 52 7.29 -18.52 -21.77
CA GLU A 52 8.52 -19.15 -21.26
C GLU A 52 9.61 -18.11 -20.97
N SER A 53 9.84 -17.18 -21.92
CA SER A 53 10.86 -16.14 -21.73
C SER A 53 10.47 -15.17 -20.63
N TYR A 54 9.18 -14.84 -20.52
CA TYR A 54 8.66 -13.99 -19.46
C TYR A 54 8.75 -14.67 -18.10
N HIS A 55 8.40 -15.95 -18.01
CA HIS A 55 8.57 -16.74 -16.78
C HIS A 55 10.03 -16.73 -16.31
N THR A 56 10.98 -17.02 -17.24
CA THR A 56 12.40 -17.01 -16.95
C THR A 56 12.88 -15.62 -16.46
N PHE A 57 12.42 -14.56 -17.09
CA PHE A 57 12.75 -13.20 -16.68
C PHE A 57 12.24 -12.91 -15.26
N VAL A 58 10.96 -13.20 -14.99
CA VAL A 58 10.36 -12.99 -13.65
C VAL A 58 11.09 -13.80 -12.59
N GLU A 59 11.37 -15.07 -12.87
CA GLU A 59 12.09 -15.94 -11.94
C GLU A 59 13.49 -15.41 -11.62
N ASN A 60 14.29 -15.06 -12.63
CA ASN A 60 15.62 -14.49 -12.43
C ASN A 60 15.60 -13.18 -11.64
N LEU A 61 14.60 -12.34 -11.89
CA LEU A 61 14.44 -11.06 -11.19
C LEU A 61 14.10 -11.26 -9.70
N VAL A 62 13.19 -12.17 -9.41
CA VAL A 62 12.84 -12.54 -8.03
C VAL A 62 14.04 -13.16 -7.32
N ASP A 63 14.71 -14.11 -7.96
CA ASP A 63 15.88 -14.80 -7.37
C ASP A 63 17.04 -13.84 -7.10
N ALA A 64 17.27 -12.84 -7.95
CA ALA A 64 18.27 -11.81 -7.71
C ALA A 64 17.93 -10.93 -6.49
N CYS A 65 16.64 -10.59 -6.30
CA CYS A 65 16.18 -9.73 -5.22
C CYS A 65 16.12 -10.43 -3.85
N LEU A 66 15.80 -11.73 -3.82
CA LEU A 66 15.58 -12.49 -2.58
C LEU A 66 16.73 -12.40 -1.58
N PRO A 67 18.00 -12.59 -1.94
CA PRO A 67 19.11 -12.51 -0.99
C PRO A 67 19.26 -11.10 -0.38
N LYS A 68 18.82 -10.07 -1.10
CA LYS A 68 18.95 -8.67 -0.68
C LYS A 68 17.89 -8.25 0.32
N LEU A 69 16.77 -8.98 0.36
CA LEU A 69 15.65 -8.68 1.23
C LEU A 69 15.96 -9.04 2.69
N LYS A 70 15.64 -8.15 3.63
CA LYS A 70 15.69 -8.42 5.07
C LYS A 70 14.71 -9.54 5.45
N LYS A 71 14.96 -10.23 6.58
CA LYS A 71 14.07 -11.30 7.08
C LYS A 71 12.64 -10.85 7.36
N ASP A 72 12.46 -9.59 7.76
CA ASP A 72 11.17 -8.95 8.00
C ASP A 72 10.75 -8.03 6.84
N GLY A 73 11.48 -8.07 5.73
CA GLY A 73 11.26 -7.25 4.56
C GLY A 73 10.06 -7.71 3.72
N SER A 74 9.67 -6.84 2.79
CA SER A 74 8.55 -7.02 1.88
C SER A 74 8.96 -6.87 0.43
N PHE A 75 8.42 -7.72 -0.43
CA PHE A 75 8.60 -7.68 -1.87
C PHE A 75 7.25 -7.42 -2.54
N PHE A 76 7.20 -6.43 -3.42
CA PHE A 76 6.00 -6.10 -4.19
C PHE A 76 6.26 -6.29 -5.68
N PHE A 77 5.35 -6.98 -6.35
CA PHE A 77 5.39 -7.18 -7.79
C PHE A 77 4.10 -6.64 -8.41
N HIS A 78 4.21 -5.64 -9.24
CA HIS A 78 3.10 -4.96 -9.89
C HIS A 78 2.92 -5.51 -11.30
N ILE A 79 1.68 -5.86 -11.68
CA ILE A 79 1.34 -6.42 -12.98
C ILE A 79 -0.10 -6.09 -13.37
N SER A 80 -0.44 -6.13 -14.65
CA SER A 80 -1.84 -6.06 -15.07
C SER A 80 -2.60 -7.33 -14.68
N SER A 81 -3.91 -7.20 -14.44
CA SER A 81 -4.76 -8.35 -14.13
C SER A 81 -4.76 -9.41 -15.25
N ASP A 82 -4.53 -9.00 -16.50
CA ASP A 82 -4.55 -9.91 -17.64
C ASP A 82 -3.30 -10.80 -17.74
N GLN A 83 -2.19 -10.38 -17.10
CA GLN A 83 -0.88 -11.05 -17.18
C GLN A 83 -0.39 -11.57 -15.82
N MET A 84 -1.26 -11.62 -14.81
CA MET A 84 -0.88 -11.93 -13.43
C MET A 84 -0.48 -13.39 -13.19
N TYR A 85 -0.87 -14.32 -14.05
CA TYR A 85 -0.75 -15.75 -13.81
C TYR A 85 0.71 -16.26 -13.75
N ILE A 86 1.58 -15.78 -14.64
CA ILE A 86 3.02 -16.17 -14.63
C ILE A 86 3.72 -15.64 -13.38
N PRO A 87 3.66 -14.32 -13.07
CA PRO A 87 4.24 -13.81 -11.83
C PRO A 87 3.69 -14.50 -10.57
N GLU A 88 2.39 -14.76 -10.51
CA GLU A 88 1.78 -15.42 -9.36
C GLU A 88 2.38 -16.81 -9.11
N GLN A 89 2.57 -17.62 -10.15
CA GLN A 89 3.19 -18.95 -10.04
C GLN A 89 4.61 -18.85 -9.49
N VAL A 90 5.44 -17.97 -10.07
CA VAL A 90 6.82 -17.76 -9.61
C VAL A 90 6.85 -17.28 -8.16
N LEU A 91 6.06 -16.25 -7.81
CA LEU A 91 6.03 -15.69 -6.47
C LEU A 91 5.61 -16.72 -5.41
N ARG A 92 4.58 -17.53 -5.71
CA ARG A 92 4.13 -18.59 -4.80
C ARG A 92 5.13 -19.74 -4.64
N SER A 93 6.02 -19.97 -5.59
CA SER A 93 7.12 -20.93 -5.46
C SER A 93 8.28 -20.43 -4.60
N LYS A 94 8.46 -19.09 -4.52
CA LYS A 94 9.61 -18.45 -3.86
C LYS A 94 9.27 -17.87 -2.48
N PHE A 95 8.04 -17.43 -2.21
CA PHE A 95 7.65 -16.79 -0.96
C PHE A 95 6.67 -17.62 -0.14
N LYS A 96 6.82 -17.60 1.18
CA LYS A 96 5.89 -18.27 2.10
C LYS A 96 4.49 -17.66 2.07
N PHE A 97 4.40 -16.33 1.91
CA PHE A 97 3.14 -15.60 1.86
C PHE A 97 3.10 -14.71 0.62
N VAL A 98 2.04 -14.85 -0.16
CA VAL A 98 1.75 -14.03 -1.35
C VAL A 98 0.32 -13.54 -1.25
N ARG A 99 0.14 -12.24 -1.14
CA ARG A 99 -1.17 -11.58 -1.02
C ARG A 99 -1.39 -10.64 -2.20
N PRO A 100 -2.41 -10.85 -3.03
CA PRO A 100 -2.77 -9.90 -4.07
C PRO A 100 -3.42 -8.66 -3.44
N ILE A 101 -3.03 -7.50 -3.92
CA ILE A 101 -3.67 -6.21 -3.72
C ILE A 101 -4.22 -5.79 -5.06
N PHE A 102 -5.51 -5.48 -5.14
CA PHE A 102 -6.19 -5.07 -6.36
C PHE A 102 -6.26 -3.55 -6.40
N TRP A 103 -5.49 -2.93 -7.30
CA TRP A 103 -5.52 -1.50 -7.48
C TRP A 103 -6.43 -1.12 -8.66
N LYS A 104 -7.54 -0.44 -8.35
CA LYS A 104 -8.47 0.09 -9.33
C LYS A 104 -7.93 1.40 -9.91
N ARG A 105 -7.21 1.32 -11.02
CA ARG A 105 -6.53 2.45 -11.66
C ARG A 105 -7.46 3.39 -12.42
N CYS A 106 -8.62 2.94 -12.89
CA CYS A 106 -9.58 3.78 -13.62
C CYS A 106 -11.02 3.42 -13.28
N ARG A 107 -11.93 4.39 -13.48
CA ARG A 107 -13.37 4.21 -13.20
C ARG A 107 -14.10 3.56 -14.37
N SER A 108 -13.79 3.95 -15.61
CA SER A 108 -14.41 3.42 -16.82
C SER A 108 -13.50 3.61 -18.05
N LYS A 109 -13.77 2.85 -19.10
CA LYS A 109 -13.16 3.01 -20.43
C LYS A 109 -14.27 3.02 -21.46
N ASN A 110 -14.42 4.15 -22.20
CA ASN A 110 -15.51 4.34 -23.16
C ASN A 110 -15.28 3.65 -24.51
N ASN A 111 -14.06 3.14 -24.79
CA ASN A 111 -13.68 2.53 -26.06
C ASN A 111 -13.78 1.00 -26.06
N VAL A 112 -14.50 0.42 -25.11
CA VAL A 112 -14.66 -1.04 -24.99
C VAL A 112 -15.76 -1.52 -25.93
N LYS A 113 -15.40 -2.30 -26.95
CA LYS A 113 -16.34 -2.79 -27.97
C LYS A 113 -16.49 -4.31 -28.03
N LYS A 114 -15.49 -5.07 -27.63
CA LYS A 114 -15.43 -6.53 -27.83
C LYS A 114 -15.17 -7.35 -26.56
N THR A 115 -14.71 -6.71 -25.49
CA THR A 115 -14.38 -7.36 -24.20
C THR A 115 -14.55 -6.37 -23.07
N LEU A 116 -14.42 -6.81 -21.82
CA LEU A 116 -14.40 -5.93 -20.64
C LEU A 116 -13.12 -5.08 -20.64
N GLY A 117 -13.22 -3.81 -20.23
CA GLY A 117 -12.05 -2.95 -20.06
C GLY A 117 -11.26 -3.31 -18.82
N ALA A 118 -9.95 -3.53 -18.95
CA ALA A 118 -9.07 -3.75 -17.81
C ALA A 118 -9.00 -2.48 -16.94
N ALA A 119 -9.61 -2.52 -15.76
CA ALA A 119 -9.67 -1.39 -14.82
C ALA A 119 -8.74 -1.60 -13.61
N ILE A 120 -8.19 -2.79 -13.44
CA ILE A 120 -7.45 -3.24 -12.27
C ILE A 120 -6.05 -3.67 -12.68
N ASP A 121 -5.06 -3.23 -11.89
CA ASP A 121 -3.75 -3.88 -11.82
C ASP A 121 -3.65 -4.65 -10.50
N VAL A 122 -2.78 -5.67 -10.45
CA VAL A 122 -2.53 -6.48 -9.27
C VAL A 122 -1.14 -6.18 -8.75
N ILE A 123 -1.04 -5.97 -7.45
CA ILE A 123 0.23 -5.78 -6.76
C ILE A 123 0.37 -6.94 -5.77
N PHE A 124 1.21 -7.91 -6.08
CA PHE A 124 1.47 -9.01 -5.17
C PHE A 124 2.38 -8.54 -4.04
N TRP A 125 1.88 -8.58 -2.81
CA TRP A 125 2.68 -8.37 -1.60
C TRP A 125 3.19 -9.71 -1.08
N CYS A 126 4.52 -9.88 -1.11
CA CYS A 126 5.20 -11.14 -0.80
C CYS A 126 6.14 -10.97 0.39
N TYR A 127 6.19 -11.97 1.26
CA TYR A 127 7.06 -11.98 2.44
C TYR A 127 7.24 -13.40 2.99
N HIS A 128 8.27 -13.60 3.87
CA HIS A 128 8.58 -14.90 4.46
C HIS A 128 8.17 -15.02 5.93
N SER A 129 8.07 -13.92 6.66
CA SER A 129 7.85 -13.91 8.10
C SER A 129 6.48 -13.35 8.48
N GLU A 130 5.81 -14.01 9.44
CA GLU A 130 4.63 -13.43 10.09
C GLU A 130 4.97 -12.18 10.91
N LYS A 131 6.22 -12.08 11.38
CA LYS A 131 6.79 -10.92 12.08
C LYS A 131 7.40 -9.89 11.12
N ARG A 132 6.89 -9.83 9.88
CA ARG A 132 7.28 -8.80 8.92
C ARG A 132 7.00 -7.41 9.47
N LYS A 133 7.75 -6.42 9.02
CA LYS A 133 7.42 -5.01 9.29
C LYS A 133 6.07 -4.69 8.64
N PHE A 134 5.14 -4.19 9.44
CA PHE A 134 3.83 -3.77 8.98
C PHE A 134 3.31 -2.61 9.82
N ASN A 135 3.16 -1.47 9.20
CA ASN A 135 2.55 -0.28 9.77
C ASN A 135 1.11 -0.16 9.25
N MET A 136 0.16 0.12 10.14
CA MET A 136 -1.21 0.33 9.72
C MET A 136 -1.31 1.55 8.81
N VAL A 137 -1.93 1.37 7.65
CA VAL A 137 -2.23 2.44 6.69
C VAL A 137 -3.74 2.55 6.50
N TYR A 138 -4.20 3.73 6.10
CA TYR A 138 -5.61 4.03 6.01
C TYR A 138 -5.98 4.47 4.60
N GLN A 139 -7.19 4.11 4.17
CA GLN A 139 -7.85 4.62 2.98
C GLN A 139 -8.73 5.80 3.39
N ALA A 140 -8.88 6.77 2.49
CA ALA A 140 -9.81 7.86 2.70
C ALA A 140 -11.23 7.32 2.95
N LEU A 141 -11.98 8.02 3.79
CA LEU A 141 -13.40 7.73 3.96
C LEU A 141 -14.12 8.03 2.65
N ASP A 142 -14.80 7.06 2.08
CA ASP A 142 -15.77 7.33 1.02
C ASP A 142 -17.06 7.92 1.61
N GLU A 143 -17.82 8.60 0.76
CA GLU A 143 -19.05 9.30 1.14
C GLU A 143 -20.07 8.36 1.81
N TYR A 144 -20.25 7.17 1.23
CA TYR A 144 -21.15 6.16 1.76
C TYR A 144 -20.76 5.71 3.17
N TYR A 145 -19.46 5.43 3.38
CA TYR A 145 -18.95 5.03 4.70
C TYR A 145 -19.09 6.16 5.73
N ALA A 146 -18.79 7.40 5.33
CA ALA A 146 -18.93 8.57 6.20
C ALA A 146 -20.38 8.76 6.65
N GLU A 147 -21.34 8.69 5.74
CA GLU A 147 -22.78 8.86 6.03
C GLU A 147 -23.35 7.73 6.90
N HIS A 148 -22.92 6.48 6.66
CA HIS A 148 -23.50 5.31 7.35
C HIS A 148 -22.80 4.94 8.64
N SER A 149 -21.56 5.37 8.85
CA SER A 149 -20.79 5.06 10.06
C SER A 149 -20.83 6.16 11.10
N PHE A 150 -20.85 7.44 10.69
CA PHE A 150 -20.83 8.58 11.60
C PHE A 150 -22.25 9.18 11.75
N THR A 151 -23.20 8.34 12.17
CA THR A 151 -24.64 8.68 12.22
C THR A 151 -25.05 9.45 13.46
N ASN A 152 -24.23 9.48 14.50
CA ASN A 152 -24.50 10.24 15.71
C ASN A 152 -23.87 11.64 15.62
N LYS A 153 -24.45 12.61 16.35
CA LYS A 153 -23.99 14.00 16.33
C LYS A 153 -24.11 14.62 17.70
N ASP A 154 -23.10 15.39 18.12
CA ASP A 154 -23.15 16.31 19.26
C ASP A 154 -22.48 17.64 18.87
N GLU A 155 -22.15 18.49 19.87
CA GLU A 155 -21.55 19.81 19.66
C GLU A 155 -20.15 19.75 19.00
N ARG A 156 -19.40 18.63 19.19
CA ARG A 156 -18.08 18.41 18.54
C ARG A 156 -18.19 17.93 17.12
N GLY A 157 -19.36 17.43 16.67
CA GLY A 157 -19.59 16.99 15.30
C GLY A 157 -20.14 15.58 15.19
N ASN A 158 -20.06 15.03 13.98
CA ASN A 158 -20.52 13.67 13.71
C ASN A 158 -19.57 12.62 14.26
N PHE A 159 -20.10 11.56 14.86
CA PHE A 159 -19.32 10.48 15.45
C PHE A 159 -19.94 9.09 15.23
N SER A 160 -19.09 8.09 15.26
CA SER A 160 -19.43 6.66 15.30
C SER A 160 -19.27 6.10 16.72
N LEU A 161 -19.87 4.93 16.97
CA LEU A 161 -19.82 4.25 18.26
C LEU A 161 -18.76 3.14 18.23
N GLY A 162 -17.66 3.35 18.94
CA GLY A 162 -16.60 2.36 19.12
C GLY A 162 -16.90 1.41 20.29
N HIS A 163 -16.84 0.11 20.06
CA HIS A 163 -17.00 -0.91 21.10
C HIS A 163 -15.81 -0.89 22.06
N ILE A 164 -16.07 -0.69 23.35
CA ILE A 164 -15.07 -0.71 24.43
C ILE A 164 -15.15 -1.96 25.30
N VAL A 165 -16.15 -2.82 25.09
CA VAL A 165 -16.23 -4.16 25.67
C VAL A 165 -15.67 -5.16 24.63
N PRO A 166 -14.73 -6.04 25.00
CA PRO A 166 -14.12 -6.99 24.06
C PRO A 166 -15.06 -8.18 23.77
N ASP A 167 -14.78 -8.89 22.67
CA ASP A 167 -15.51 -10.11 22.29
C ASP A 167 -15.09 -11.32 23.14
N ARG A 168 -13.91 -11.26 23.76
CA ARG A 168 -13.37 -12.27 24.69
C ARG A 168 -12.99 -11.62 26.00
N THR A 169 -13.14 -12.36 27.12
CA THR A 169 -12.81 -11.89 28.45
C THR A 169 -11.35 -11.45 28.55
N ARG A 170 -11.12 -10.27 29.14
CA ARG A 170 -9.81 -9.71 29.47
C ARG A 170 -9.67 -9.57 30.97
N THR A 171 -9.03 -10.53 31.62
CA THR A 171 -8.94 -10.62 33.10
C THR A 171 -8.29 -9.42 33.77
N GLY A 172 -7.38 -8.70 33.11
CA GLY A 172 -6.72 -7.52 33.66
C GLY A 172 -7.55 -6.23 33.64
N HIS A 173 -8.73 -6.24 33.04
CA HIS A 173 -9.56 -5.04 32.87
C HIS A 173 -11.00 -5.24 33.34
N ILE A 174 -11.22 -6.11 34.35
CA ILE A 174 -12.53 -6.35 34.93
C ILE A 174 -12.67 -5.43 36.15
N TYR A 175 -13.48 -4.40 36.02
CA TYR A 175 -13.78 -3.43 37.08
C TYR A 175 -15.13 -2.75 36.81
N PRO A 176 -15.88 -2.35 37.85
CA PRO A 176 -17.07 -1.53 37.70
C PRO A 176 -16.69 -0.09 37.35
N PHE A 177 -17.47 0.54 36.47
CA PHE A 177 -17.31 1.94 36.10
C PHE A 177 -18.62 2.67 36.26
N THR A 178 -18.63 3.79 37.01
CA THR A 178 -19.81 4.58 37.28
C THR A 178 -19.72 5.93 36.55
N ILE A 179 -20.73 6.26 35.78
CA ILE A 179 -20.86 7.53 35.06
C ILE A 179 -22.33 7.93 35.03
N GLU A 180 -22.64 9.21 35.29
CA GLU A 180 -24.00 9.75 35.35
C GLU A 180 -24.96 8.93 36.23
N GLY A 181 -24.50 8.48 37.36
CA GLY A 181 -25.28 7.69 38.30
C GLY A 181 -25.57 6.23 37.88
N ARG A 182 -25.02 5.78 36.74
CA ARG A 182 -25.14 4.39 36.29
C ARG A 182 -23.83 3.65 36.43
N THR A 183 -23.89 2.45 36.99
CA THR A 183 -22.71 1.57 37.08
C THR A 183 -22.75 0.49 36.02
N PHE A 184 -21.67 0.40 35.26
CA PHE A 184 -21.45 -0.58 34.21
C PHE A 184 -20.39 -1.58 34.69
N ASN A 185 -20.68 -2.86 34.56
CA ASN A 185 -19.76 -3.93 34.96
C ASN A 185 -19.85 -5.07 33.93
N PRO A 186 -19.23 -4.93 32.76
CA PRO A 186 -19.30 -5.95 31.73
C PRO A 186 -18.54 -7.21 32.15
N GLU A 187 -19.18 -8.37 32.04
CA GLU A 187 -18.60 -9.68 32.42
C GLU A 187 -17.28 -9.98 31.70
N ARG A 188 -17.11 -9.46 30.48
CA ARG A 188 -15.90 -9.63 29.66
C ARG A 188 -14.81 -8.61 29.95
N GLY A 189 -15.06 -7.67 30.88
CA GLY A 189 -14.19 -6.53 31.18
C GLY A 189 -14.20 -5.47 30.09
N TRP A 190 -13.24 -4.57 30.18
CA TRP A 190 -13.04 -3.45 29.25
C TRP A 190 -11.87 -3.69 28.31
N ARG A 191 -11.83 -3.00 27.18
CA ARG A 191 -10.68 -3.03 26.24
C ARG A 191 -9.47 -2.23 26.76
N MET A 192 -9.65 -1.44 27.81
CA MET A 192 -8.68 -0.48 28.34
C MET A 192 -8.61 -0.48 29.86
N PRO A 193 -7.51 0.04 30.47
CA PRO A 193 -7.41 0.28 31.90
C PRO A 193 -8.43 1.31 32.40
N GLN A 194 -8.75 1.30 33.71
CA GLN A 194 -9.71 2.22 34.29
C GLN A 194 -9.33 3.70 34.13
N ALA A 195 -8.04 4.03 34.22
CA ALA A 195 -7.57 5.40 34.04
C ALA A 195 -7.84 5.94 32.62
N GLU A 196 -7.70 5.09 31.60
CA GLU A 196 -7.99 5.47 30.22
C GLU A 196 -9.51 5.65 30.00
N LEU A 197 -10.33 4.78 30.61
CA LEU A 197 -11.78 4.90 30.54
C LEU A 197 -12.27 6.17 31.27
N GLN A 198 -11.65 6.52 32.40
CA GLN A 198 -11.93 7.77 33.11
C GLN A 198 -11.57 9.00 32.28
N ALA A 199 -10.40 8.99 31.65
CA ALA A 199 -9.98 10.08 30.75
C ALA A 199 -10.96 10.30 29.58
N LEU A 200 -11.55 9.21 29.03
CA LEU A 200 -12.60 9.33 28.04
C LEU A 200 -13.90 9.92 28.60
N ALA A 201 -14.23 9.63 29.85
CA ALA A 201 -15.39 10.20 30.55
C ALA A 201 -15.18 11.70 30.79
N ASP A 202 -14.01 12.08 31.29
CA ASP A 202 -13.65 13.47 31.63
C ASP A 202 -13.64 14.36 30.35
N ASP A 203 -13.32 13.79 29.18
CA ASP A 203 -13.34 14.45 27.88
C ASP A 203 -14.70 14.31 27.14
N ASP A 204 -15.76 13.90 27.82
CA ASP A 204 -17.10 13.64 27.22
C ASP A 204 -17.05 12.76 25.95
N ARG A 205 -16.18 11.73 25.96
CA ARG A 205 -16.03 10.79 24.85
C ARG A 205 -16.73 9.47 25.03
N LEU A 206 -17.55 9.36 26.08
CA LEU A 206 -18.37 8.17 26.29
C LEU A 206 -19.81 8.43 25.86
N TYR A 207 -20.36 7.48 25.14
CA TYR A 207 -21.78 7.45 24.80
C TYR A 207 -22.51 6.48 25.72
N ILE A 208 -23.52 7.00 26.42
CA ILE A 208 -24.34 6.26 27.35
C ILE A 208 -25.67 5.95 26.67
N PRO A 209 -25.90 4.69 26.23
CA PRO A 209 -27.15 4.35 25.58
C PRO A 209 -28.32 4.31 26.58
N LYS A 210 -29.53 4.59 26.09
CA LYS A 210 -30.75 4.63 26.92
C LYS A 210 -31.16 3.26 27.49
N GLY A 211 -30.74 2.17 26.90
CA GLY A 211 -31.09 0.80 27.32
C GLY A 211 -30.41 0.40 28.61
N VAL A 212 -31.14 -0.19 29.59
CA VAL A 212 -30.63 -0.58 30.92
C VAL A 212 -29.52 -1.63 30.81
N LYS A 213 -29.55 -2.54 29.82
CA LYS A 213 -28.57 -3.62 29.59
C LYS A 213 -27.48 -3.27 28.59
N ALA A 214 -27.49 -2.06 28.05
CA ALA A 214 -26.52 -1.69 27.04
C ALA A 214 -25.18 -1.28 27.67
N ASN A 215 -24.07 -1.62 27.02
CA ASN A 215 -22.73 -1.22 27.43
C ASN A 215 -22.42 0.22 26.99
N LEU A 216 -21.37 0.80 27.58
CA LEU A 216 -20.82 2.07 27.13
C LEU A 216 -20.12 1.91 25.76
N TYR A 217 -20.09 3.00 25.00
CA TYR A 217 -19.34 3.10 23.74
C TYR A 217 -18.41 4.32 23.78
N LYS A 218 -17.32 4.25 23.05
CA LYS A 218 -16.46 5.41 22.79
C LYS A 218 -17.00 6.19 21.59
N LYS A 219 -17.12 7.52 21.72
CA LYS A 219 -17.37 8.43 20.59
C LYS A 219 -16.09 8.52 19.73
N ILE A 220 -16.17 8.19 18.45
CA ILE A 220 -15.10 8.33 17.47
C ILE A 220 -15.54 9.39 16.47
N TYR A 221 -14.94 10.58 16.54
CA TYR A 221 -15.36 11.71 15.71
C TYR A 221 -14.84 11.58 14.27
N MET A 222 -15.67 11.94 13.31
CA MET A 222 -15.36 11.84 11.88
C MET A 222 -14.13 12.68 11.50
N HIS A 223 -14.02 13.90 12.04
CA HIS A 223 -12.91 14.82 11.75
C HIS A 223 -11.57 14.39 12.36
N GLU A 224 -11.56 13.46 13.33
CA GLU A 224 -10.37 12.86 13.93
C GLU A 224 -10.02 11.51 13.29
N SER A 225 -10.87 11.00 12.41
CA SER A 225 -10.66 9.70 11.79
C SER A 225 -9.52 9.75 10.79
N LEU A 226 -8.57 8.84 10.94
CA LEU A 226 -7.51 8.64 9.95
C LEU A 226 -8.01 7.99 8.64
N GLY A 227 -9.29 7.63 8.58
CA GLY A 227 -9.87 6.85 7.51
C GLY A 227 -10.23 5.42 7.95
N LYS A 228 -10.56 4.58 6.98
CA LYS A 228 -10.76 3.14 7.21
C LYS A 228 -9.43 2.40 7.04
N PRO A 229 -9.10 1.39 7.86
CA PRO A 229 -7.92 0.57 7.63
C PRO A 229 -7.88 0.06 6.19
N ALA A 230 -6.72 0.20 5.53
CA ALA A 230 -6.60 -0.22 4.14
C ALA A 230 -6.81 -1.74 4.02
N MET A 231 -7.61 -2.12 3.05
CA MET A 231 -7.87 -3.50 2.67
C MET A 231 -7.07 -3.85 1.41
N ASP A 232 -7.34 -4.99 0.82
CA ASP A 232 -6.68 -5.48 -0.41
C ASP A 232 -7.29 -4.92 -1.71
N LEU A 233 -8.36 -4.13 -1.63
CA LEU A 233 -8.91 -3.36 -2.74
C LEU A 233 -8.60 -1.87 -2.56
N TRP A 234 -7.76 -1.33 -3.47
CA TRP A 234 -7.38 0.09 -3.50
C TRP A 234 -8.08 0.80 -4.65
N ASP A 235 -9.18 1.46 -4.36
CA ASP A 235 -10.01 2.19 -5.31
C ASP A 235 -10.00 3.72 -5.09
N ASP A 236 -9.30 4.16 -4.06
CA ASP A 236 -9.17 5.56 -3.64
C ASP A 236 -7.93 6.27 -4.22
N ILE A 237 -7.06 5.55 -4.95
CA ILE A 237 -5.87 6.11 -5.62
C ILE A 237 -6.09 6.03 -7.14
N PRO A 238 -6.47 7.13 -7.80
CA PRO A 238 -6.62 7.13 -9.25
C PRO A 238 -5.27 7.08 -9.95
N SER A 239 -5.22 6.52 -11.17
CA SER A 239 -4.05 6.64 -12.04
C SER A 239 -3.82 8.11 -12.44
N ILE A 240 -2.59 8.40 -12.90
CA ILE A 240 -2.24 9.73 -13.40
C ILE A 240 -3.10 10.07 -14.62
N ALA A 241 -3.72 11.25 -14.61
CA ALA A 241 -4.53 11.72 -15.72
C ALA A 241 -3.70 11.87 -17.01
N GLN A 242 -4.33 11.55 -18.14
CA GLN A 242 -3.71 11.74 -19.45
C GLN A 242 -3.50 13.25 -19.69
N GLY A 243 -2.32 13.64 -20.19
CA GLY A 243 -1.99 15.05 -20.46
C GLY A 243 -1.51 15.86 -19.25
N SER A 244 -1.33 15.26 -18.07
CA SER A 244 -0.69 15.94 -16.94
C SER A 244 0.83 16.03 -17.18
N GLU A 245 1.46 17.15 -16.77
CA GLU A 245 2.93 17.34 -16.86
C GLU A 245 3.71 16.25 -16.12
N VAL A 246 3.12 15.60 -15.13
CA VAL A 246 3.70 14.49 -14.37
C VAL A 246 3.82 13.22 -15.22
N ARG A 247 3.08 13.12 -16.34
CA ARG A 247 3.08 11.96 -17.23
C ARG A 247 4.14 12.07 -18.36
N LYS A 248 5.33 12.54 -18.05
CA LYS A 248 6.45 12.54 -19.01
C LYS A 248 6.93 11.13 -19.40
N TYR A 249 6.54 10.12 -18.62
CA TYR A 249 6.85 8.71 -18.87
C TYR A 249 5.54 7.91 -19.04
N PRO A 250 5.35 7.12 -20.12
CA PRO A 250 4.06 6.51 -20.50
C PRO A 250 3.45 5.60 -19.42
N THR A 251 4.29 4.92 -18.65
CA THR A 251 3.90 3.93 -17.64
C THR A 251 4.04 4.42 -16.20
N ALA A 252 4.23 5.75 -16.00
CA ALA A 252 4.39 6.32 -14.66
C ALA A 252 3.22 5.98 -13.74
N LYS A 253 3.54 5.56 -12.52
CA LYS A 253 2.56 5.27 -11.46
C LYS A 253 2.33 6.51 -10.58
N PRO A 254 1.14 6.66 -9.96
CA PRO A 254 0.92 7.76 -9.02
C PRO A 254 1.78 7.62 -7.77
N VAL A 255 2.38 8.73 -7.32
CA VAL A 255 3.25 8.76 -6.13
C VAL A 255 2.52 8.22 -4.89
N LYS A 256 1.23 8.57 -4.73
CA LYS A 256 0.38 8.08 -3.61
C LYS A 256 0.28 6.57 -3.51
N LEU A 257 0.41 5.83 -4.63
CA LEU A 257 0.43 4.38 -4.63
C LEU A 257 1.67 3.85 -3.90
N LEU A 258 2.82 4.40 -4.28
CA LEU A 258 4.11 4.03 -3.69
C LEU A 258 4.22 4.54 -2.24
N GLU A 259 3.73 5.74 -1.94
CA GLU A 259 3.67 6.27 -0.57
C GLU A 259 2.93 5.29 0.36
N ARG A 260 1.79 4.73 -0.07
CA ARG A 260 1.04 3.74 0.72
C ARG A 260 1.84 2.45 0.92
N ILE A 261 2.44 1.91 -0.14
CA ILE A 261 3.28 0.71 -0.06
C ILE A 261 4.44 0.92 0.92
N LEU A 262 5.15 2.04 0.79
CA LEU A 262 6.30 2.35 1.63
C LEU A 262 5.90 2.66 3.08
N ALA A 263 4.83 3.40 3.30
CA ALA A 263 4.30 3.65 4.64
C ALA A 263 3.94 2.36 5.36
N MET A 264 3.39 1.38 4.64
CA MET A 264 2.98 0.09 5.19
C MET A 264 4.17 -0.78 5.62
N THR A 265 5.31 -0.71 4.94
CA THR A 265 6.38 -1.70 5.08
C THR A 265 7.76 -1.14 5.42
N THR A 266 7.88 0.17 5.59
CA THR A 266 9.18 0.82 5.87
C THR A 266 9.04 1.90 6.93
N ASP A 267 10.15 2.15 7.63
CA ASP A 267 10.34 3.28 8.52
C ASP A 267 11.39 4.25 7.96
N LYS A 268 11.66 5.34 8.69
CA LYS A 268 12.73 6.28 8.36
C LYS A 268 14.09 5.59 8.22
N ASN A 269 14.87 5.97 7.21
CA ASN A 269 16.18 5.42 6.87
C ASN A 269 16.21 3.97 6.36
N ASP A 270 15.08 3.28 6.25
CA ASP A 270 15.05 1.98 5.59
C ASP A 270 15.46 2.09 4.12
N LEU A 271 16.07 1.01 3.61
CA LEU A 271 16.50 0.93 2.22
C LEU A 271 15.40 0.31 1.36
N ILE A 272 15.09 0.99 0.26
CA ILE A 272 14.14 0.58 -0.76
C ILE A 272 14.92 0.27 -2.03
N LEU A 273 14.53 -0.77 -2.75
CA LEU A 273 15.03 -1.12 -4.06
C LEU A 273 13.89 -1.12 -5.08
N ASP A 274 14.09 -0.40 -6.19
CA ASP A 274 13.25 -0.50 -7.38
C ASP A 274 14.15 -0.82 -8.58
N PRO A 275 14.14 -2.08 -9.06
CA PRO A 275 15.00 -2.51 -10.15
C PRO A 275 14.46 -2.18 -11.55
N CYS A 276 13.25 -1.60 -11.66
CA CYS A 276 12.58 -1.22 -12.90
C CYS A 276 11.95 0.17 -12.75
N ALA A 277 12.76 1.16 -12.38
CA ALA A 277 12.31 2.41 -11.77
C ALA A 277 11.59 3.38 -12.72
N GLY A 278 11.77 3.24 -14.06
CA GLY A 278 11.14 4.11 -15.04
C GLY A 278 11.35 5.59 -14.74
N SER A 279 10.28 6.33 -14.50
CA SER A 279 10.33 7.75 -14.12
C SER A 279 10.74 8.05 -12.68
N GLY A 280 11.10 7.03 -11.88
CA GLY A 280 11.52 7.18 -10.49
C GLY A 280 10.40 7.49 -9.50
N THR A 281 9.19 7.03 -9.74
CA THR A 281 8.05 7.26 -8.83
C THR A 281 8.31 6.73 -7.43
N THR A 282 8.95 5.56 -7.32
CA THR A 282 9.36 4.97 -6.04
C THR A 282 10.30 5.90 -5.26
N GLY A 283 11.26 6.50 -5.94
CA GLY A 283 12.15 7.50 -5.34
C GLY A 283 11.43 8.74 -4.83
N ALA A 284 10.43 9.22 -5.60
CA ALA A 284 9.62 10.37 -5.18
C ALA A 284 8.78 10.08 -3.93
N ALA A 285 8.33 8.83 -3.77
CA ALA A 285 7.59 8.39 -2.59
C ALA A 285 8.51 8.07 -1.37
N ALA A 286 9.81 7.88 -1.60
CA ALA A 286 10.77 7.43 -0.60
C ALA A 286 11.29 8.56 0.32
N VAL A 287 10.43 9.51 0.69
CA VAL A 287 10.78 10.62 1.59
C VAL A 287 11.32 10.07 2.91
N GLU A 288 12.43 10.64 3.40
CA GLU A 288 13.17 10.21 4.61
C GLU A 288 13.69 8.76 4.60
N ARG A 289 13.74 8.12 3.44
CA ARG A 289 14.23 6.75 3.25
C ARG A 289 15.40 6.73 2.27
N ARG A 290 16.20 5.68 2.33
CA ARG A 290 17.22 5.42 1.32
C ARG A 290 16.58 4.66 0.17
N CYS A 291 16.92 5.02 -1.07
CA CYS A 291 16.33 4.37 -2.23
C CYS A 291 17.39 4.14 -3.32
N ILE A 292 17.42 2.92 -3.85
CA ILE A 292 18.18 2.53 -5.03
C ILE A 292 17.18 2.34 -6.16
N LEU A 293 17.39 3.08 -7.24
CA LEU A 293 16.58 3.03 -8.46
C LEU A 293 17.46 2.50 -9.60
N MET A 294 16.99 1.51 -10.32
CA MET A 294 17.69 0.95 -11.46
C MET A 294 16.80 0.99 -12.69
N ASP A 295 17.38 1.34 -13.82
CA ASP A 295 16.72 1.21 -15.12
C ASP A 295 17.78 1.01 -16.21
N MET A 296 17.42 0.27 -17.26
CA MET A 296 18.31 0.07 -18.40
C MET A 296 18.10 1.13 -19.49
N ASN A 297 17.02 1.91 -19.42
CA ASN A 297 16.73 2.96 -20.40
C ASN A 297 17.42 4.27 -19.99
N PRO A 298 18.38 4.80 -20.80
CA PRO A 298 19.06 6.06 -20.51
C PRO A 298 18.11 7.25 -20.31
N GLU A 299 17.00 7.31 -21.07
CA GLU A 299 16.01 8.39 -20.90
C GLU A 299 15.29 8.33 -19.55
N ALA A 300 15.00 7.11 -19.03
CA ALA A 300 14.48 6.95 -17.70
C ALA A 300 15.46 7.49 -16.65
N ILE A 301 16.75 7.24 -16.84
CA ILE A 301 17.84 7.75 -15.99
C ILE A 301 17.88 9.27 -16.02
N GLU A 302 17.80 9.89 -17.19
CA GLU A 302 17.78 11.36 -17.32
C GLU A 302 16.55 11.98 -16.64
N ILE A 303 15.38 11.37 -16.83
CA ILE A 303 14.14 11.79 -16.15
C ILE A 303 14.30 11.73 -14.65
N MET A 304 14.85 10.63 -14.11
CA MET A 304 15.09 10.47 -12.68
C MET A 304 16.09 11.50 -12.15
N ARG A 305 17.22 11.69 -12.83
CA ARG A 305 18.23 12.70 -12.46
C ARG A 305 17.64 14.10 -12.43
N SER A 306 16.91 14.47 -13.49
CA SER A 306 16.21 15.76 -13.56
C SER A 306 15.18 15.91 -12.41
N ARG A 307 14.41 14.86 -12.14
CA ARG A 307 13.38 14.87 -11.09
C ARG A 307 13.94 15.10 -9.69
N PHE A 308 15.13 14.56 -9.42
CA PHE A 308 15.76 14.63 -8.10
C PHE A 308 16.86 15.70 -8.00
N GLY A 309 17.07 16.50 -9.04
CA GLY A 309 18.12 17.53 -9.05
C GLY A 309 19.55 16.96 -8.98
N LEU A 310 19.75 15.77 -9.53
CA LEU A 310 21.03 15.09 -9.61
C LEU A 310 21.57 15.30 -11.03
N ALA A 311 22.50 16.21 -11.20
CA ALA A 311 23.15 16.48 -12.50
C ALA A 311 24.13 15.36 -12.90
#